data_86c253ba21ae9bbdd4b4d1b8128fe6f7
#
_entry.id   86c253ba21ae9bbdd4b4d1b8128fe6f7
#
_cell.length_a   1.000
_cell.length_b   1.000
_cell.length_c   1.000
_cell.angle_alpha   90.00
_cell.angle_beta   90.00
_cell.angle_gamma   90.00
#
_symmetry.space_group_name_H-M   'P 1'
#
loop_
_entity.id
_entity.type
_entity.pdbx_description
1 polymer ?
#
loop_
_entity_poly.entity_id
_entity_poly.type
_entity_poly.pdbx_seq_one_letter_code
_entity_poly.pdbx_strand_id
1 'polypeptide(L)'
;METKTNKIYLLLIYAIFPIIASIVYLIEEPYTYLGSYDIIHRIGSLFGIFSFIWMSFNIIIMTKIKVIETNFSLDWLLNFHMWTAVIALILGSLHFPLLRIGGSLDPIQLSTGTFGWASIVIVMVLAKIFMSNSLVKHKAIRKLRATAFKKGYRYSINKILHNVSMAGLVLIFFHSIISFTSASSLYMLGLYYFFFGIAFIGWFYHKLIRKFRSTSDPYVYRKSSRDDVSSDGVSSKDRKWAINLLKQNPSLYPCLQCGICTSECPVSNVTQGNYNPRRNILATLLGYKDLLLKGDNIVIWGCTTCHTCDEVCPQDIKLTDLFTFLKNQSIALGKGPDFIVKQAKTIFDSAKAIPSQPAIEHRRQELGLPVGSEPDISEMQTLLTNLGIKDKFELRT
;
A
#
# COMPACT_ATOMS: atom_id res chain seq x y z
N MET A 1 0.99 -15.89 -13.26
CA MET A 1 1.56 -14.99 -14.31
C MET A 1 0.48 -14.01 -14.71
N GLU A 2 0.71 -12.73 -14.46
CA GLU A 2 -0.18 -11.66 -14.93
C GLU A 2 -0.03 -11.52 -16.44
N THR A 3 -1.06 -11.87 -17.20
CA THR A 3 -1.04 -11.73 -18.65
C THR A 3 -1.68 -10.39 -19.07
N LYS A 4 -1.21 -9.80 -20.16
CA LYS A 4 -1.82 -8.61 -20.77
C LYS A 4 -3.31 -8.85 -21.07
N THR A 5 -3.66 -10.08 -21.39
CA THR A 5 -5.02 -10.55 -21.67
C THR A 5 -5.96 -10.40 -20.45
N ASN A 6 -5.51 -10.75 -19.23
CA ASN A 6 -6.34 -10.62 -18.04
C ASN A 6 -6.71 -9.16 -17.74
N LYS A 7 -5.77 -8.23 -17.96
CA LYS A 7 -6.04 -6.79 -17.80
C LYS A 7 -7.10 -6.28 -18.75
N ILE A 8 -7.06 -6.75 -20.00
CA ILE A 8 -8.05 -6.39 -21.02
C ILE A 8 -9.44 -6.91 -20.61
N TYR A 9 -9.55 -8.13 -20.11
CA TYR A 9 -10.85 -8.66 -19.63
C TYR A 9 -11.42 -7.82 -18.48
N LEU A 10 -10.61 -7.40 -17.52
CA LEU A 10 -11.11 -6.54 -16.44
C LEU A 10 -11.58 -5.18 -16.95
N LEU A 11 -10.84 -4.56 -17.87
CA LEU A 11 -11.24 -3.31 -18.53
C LEU A 11 -12.56 -3.48 -19.30
N LEU A 12 -12.73 -4.58 -20.01
CA LEU A 12 -13.98 -4.89 -20.72
C LEU A 12 -15.16 -5.05 -19.75
N ILE A 13 -14.97 -5.71 -18.61
CA ILE A 13 -15.99 -5.83 -17.56
C ILE A 13 -16.41 -4.43 -17.06
N TYR A 14 -15.43 -3.56 -16.76
CA TYR A 14 -15.71 -2.20 -16.32
C TYR A 14 -16.41 -1.33 -17.38
N ALA A 15 -16.24 -1.62 -18.66
CA ALA A 15 -16.91 -0.92 -19.75
C ALA A 15 -18.30 -1.52 -20.05
N ILE A 16 -18.41 -2.84 -20.20
CA ILE A 16 -19.61 -3.52 -20.68
C ILE A 16 -20.78 -3.38 -19.69
N PHE A 17 -20.55 -3.60 -18.41
CA PHE A 17 -21.65 -3.59 -17.44
C PHE A 17 -22.35 -2.23 -17.30
N PRO A 18 -21.64 -1.09 -17.17
CA PRO A 18 -22.30 0.20 -17.17
C PRO A 18 -23.02 0.52 -18.47
N ILE A 19 -22.45 0.07 -19.62
CA ILE A 19 -23.10 0.24 -20.93
C ILE A 19 -24.41 -0.55 -20.99
N ILE A 20 -24.43 -1.82 -20.57
CA ILE A 20 -25.65 -2.62 -20.50
C ILE A 20 -26.69 -1.94 -19.61
N ALA A 21 -26.31 -1.51 -18.41
CA ALA A 21 -27.21 -0.82 -17.51
C ALA A 21 -27.75 0.50 -18.10
N SER A 22 -26.93 1.21 -18.86
CA SER A 22 -27.34 2.42 -19.57
C SER A 22 -28.32 2.13 -20.69
N ILE A 23 -28.13 1.04 -21.43
CA ILE A 23 -29.07 0.60 -22.47
C ILE A 23 -30.43 0.23 -21.82
N VAL A 24 -30.42 -0.54 -20.73
CA VAL A 24 -31.63 -0.88 -19.98
C VAL A 24 -32.34 0.39 -19.52
N TYR A 25 -31.62 1.34 -18.94
CA TYR A 25 -32.16 2.64 -18.52
C TYR A 25 -32.84 3.36 -19.70
N LEU A 26 -32.20 3.45 -20.86
CA LEU A 26 -32.73 4.17 -22.02
C LEU A 26 -33.95 3.47 -22.63
N ILE A 27 -34.07 2.15 -22.51
CA ILE A 27 -35.23 1.38 -22.99
C ILE A 27 -36.44 1.52 -22.02
N GLU A 28 -36.17 1.46 -20.72
CA GLU A 28 -37.19 1.44 -19.68
C GLU A 28 -37.73 2.83 -19.32
N GLU A 29 -37.00 3.91 -19.67
CA GLU A 29 -37.44 5.25 -19.36
C GLU A 29 -38.59 5.69 -20.27
N PRO A 30 -39.76 5.98 -19.72
CA PRO A 30 -40.92 6.39 -20.55
C PRO A 30 -40.61 7.74 -21.24
N TYR A 31 -40.92 7.82 -22.53
CA TYR A 31 -40.72 8.99 -23.40
C TYR A 31 -41.65 10.18 -23.04
N THR A 32 -41.75 10.58 -21.78
CA THR A 32 -42.78 11.51 -21.32
C THR A 32 -42.39 13.00 -21.47
N TYR A 33 -41.16 13.34 -21.81
CA TYR A 33 -40.73 14.75 -21.96
C TYR A 33 -39.85 14.96 -23.19
N LEU A 34 -40.39 15.63 -24.21
CA LEU A 34 -39.70 16.06 -25.42
C LEU A 34 -39.17 17.50 -25.26
N GLY A 35 -37.93 17.66 -24.74
CA GLY A 35 -37.27 18.94 -24.66
C GLY A 35 -35.75 18.84 -24.42
N SER A 36 -35.01 19.93 -24.66
CA SER A 36 -33.55 20.00 -24.41
C SER A 36 -33.16 19.70 -22.95
N TYR A 37 -34.06 19.96 -22.00
CA TYR A 37 -33.88 19.61 -20.58
C TYR A 37 -33.87 18.10 -20.34
N ASP A 38 -34.62 17.33 -21.11
CA ASP A 38 -34.65 15.86 -21.03
C ASP A 38 -33.30 15.22 -21.37
N ILE A 39 -32.63 15.71 -22.39
CA ILE A 39 -31.31 15.23 -22.80
C ILE A 39 -30.29 15.43 -21.65
N ILE A 40 -30.30 16.61 -21.01
CA ILE A 40 -29.39 16.91 -19.90
C ILE A 40 -29.67 15.99 -18.71
N HIS A 41 -30.95 15.78 -18.40
CA HIS A 41 -31.36 14.87 -17.32
C HIS A 41 -30.89 13.43 -17.59
N ARG A 42 -31.07 12.92 -18.83
CA ARG A 42 -30.62 11.59 -19.24
C ARG A 42 -29.12 11.43 -19.13
N ILE A 43 -28.33 12.39 -19.62
CA ILE A 43 -26.88 12.37 -19.48
C ILE A 43 -26.48 12.36 -18.00
N GLY A 44 -27.13 13.16 -17.17
CA GLY A 44 -26.94 13.15 -15.73
C GLY A 44 -27.21 11.77 -15.12
N SER A 45 -28.33 11.13 -15.48
CA SER A 45 -28.69 9.79 -15.00
C SER A 45 -27.70 8.73 -15.42
N LEU A 46 -27.22 8.77 -16.68
CA LEU A 46 -26.16 7.87 -17.16
C LEU A 46 -24.86 8.01 -16.34
N PHE A 47 -24.47 9.24 -16.00
CA PHE A 47 -23.30 9.46 -15.14
C PHE A 47 -23.49 8.86 -13.75
N GLY A 48 -24.69 8.93 -13.19
CA GLY A 48 -25.03 8.28 -11.93
C GLY A 48 -24.92 6.75 -11.99
N ILE A 49 -25.42 6.13 -13.06
CA ILE A 49 -25.35 4.68 -13.30
C ILE A 49 -23.90 4.22 -13.40
N PHE A 50 -23.08 4.88 -14.24
CA PHE A 50 -21.66 4.56 -14.35
C PHE A 50 -20.93 4.70 -13.03
N SER A 51 -21.17 5.80 -12.31
CA SER A 51 -20.57 6.07 -11.01
C SER A 51 -20.89 4.97 -10.01
N PHE A 52 -22.17 4.58 -9.87
CA PHE A 52 -22.62 3.54 -8.94
C PHE A 52 -21.97 2.17 -9.24
N ILE A 53 -22.00 1.74 -10.50
CA ILE A 53 -21.45 0.43 -10.90
C ILE A 53 -19.94 0.40 -10.68
N TRP A 54 -19.21 1.46 -11.04
CA TRP A 54 -17.77 1.53 -10.82
C TRP A 54 -17.40 1.59 -9.34
N MET A 55 -18.17 2.29 -8.50
CA MET A 55 -17.98 2.27 -7.05
C MET A 55 -18.19 0.87 -6.48
N SER A 56 -19.20 0.15 -6.94
CA SER A 56 -19.47 -1.24 -6.54
C SER A 56 -18.32 -2.16 -6.95
N PHE A 57 -17.84 -2.06 -8.19
CA PHE A 57 -16.68 -2.83 -8.66
C PHE A 57 -15.40 -2.51 -7.89
N ASN A 58 -15.18 -1.25 -7.52
CA ASN A 58 -14.02 -0.85 -6.73
C ASN A 58 -14.01 -1.49 -5.34
N ILE A 59 -15.17 -1.75 -4.76
CA ILE A 59 -15.25 -2.53 -3.52
C ILE A 59 -14.93 -3.99 -3.81
N ILE A 60 -15.52 -4.58 -4.85
CA ILE A 60 -15.35 -5.99 -5.21
C ILE A 60 -13.88 -6.33 -5.47
N ILE A 61 -13.15 -5.54 -6.25
CA ILE A 61 -11.74 -5.82 -6.56
C ILE A 61 -10.84 -5.77 -5.32
N MET A 62 -11.22 -5.01 -4.29
CA MET A 62 -10.47 -4.91 -3.04
C MET A 62 -10.87 -5.95 -1.99
N THR A 63 -11.86 -6.81 -2.26
CA THR A 63 -12.29 -7.89 -1.33
C THR A 63 -11.38 -9.11 -1.31
N LYS A 64 -10.26 -9.08 -2.05
CA LYS A 64 -9.27 -10.16 -2.09
C LYS A 64 -9.89 -11.53 -2.43
N ILE A 65 -10.78 -11.55 -3.42
CA ILE A 65 -11.33 -12.78 -3.98
C ILE A 65 -10.19 -13.54 -4.66
N LYS A 66 -10.06 -14.83 -4.38
CA LYS A 66 -8.93 -15.66 -4.85
C LYS A 66 -8.70 -15.56 -6.37
N VAL A 67 -9.77 -15.49 -7.17
CA VAL A 67 -9.68 -15.35 -8.62
C VAL A 67 -8.99 -14.03 -9.03
N ILE A 68 -9.25 -12.95 -8.31
CA ILE A 68 -8.62 -11.65 -8.57
C ILE A 68 -7.14 -11.69 -8.13
N GLU A 69 -6.84 -12.20 -6.93
CA GLU A 69 -5.48 -12.28 -6.40
C GLU A 69 -4.55 -13.18 -7.24
N THR A 70 -5.08 -14.21 -7.90
CA THR A 70 -4.27 -15.11 -8.72
C THR A 70 -3.97 -14.56 -10.11
N ASN A 71 -4.83 -13.70 -10.65
CA ASN A 71 -4.75 -13.20 -12.01
C ASN A 71 -4.13 -11.80 -12.14
N PHE A 72 -4.08 -11.03 -11.05
CA PHE A 72 -3.59 -9.65 -11.07
C PHE A 72 -2.58 -9.40 -9.96
N SER A 73 -1.54 -8.61 -10.26
CA SER A 73 -0.64 -8.09 -9.25
C SER A 73 -1.35 -7.03 -8.39
N LEU A 74 -1.06 -7.01 -7.10
CA LEU A 74 -1.73 -6.10 -6.18
C LEU A 74 -1.39 -4.63 -6.45
N ASP A 75 -0.17 -4.32 -6.88
CA ASP A 75 0.25 -2.97 -7.25
C ASP A 75 -0.55 -2.44 -8.43
N TRP A 76 -0.78 -3.26 -9.46
CA TRP A 76 -1.63 -2.89 -10.60
C TRP A 76 -3.08 -2.69 -10.16
N LEU A 77 -3.65 -3.60 -9.34
CA LEU A 77 -5.01 -3.48 -8.82
C LEU A 77 -5.20 -2.22 -7.98
N LEU A 78 -4.23 -1.85 -7.14
CA LEU A 78 -4.31 -0.62 -6.34
C LEU A 78 -4.30 0.64 -7.23
N ASN A 79 -3.45 0.67 -8.26
CA ASN A 79 -3.44 1.76 -9.21
C ASN A 79 -4.75 1.83 -10.01
N PHE A 80 -5.25 0.69 -10.46
CA PHE A 80 -6.52 0.59 -11.19
C PHE A 80 -7.70 1.04 -10.31
N HIS A 81 -7.78 0.56 -9.08
CA HIS A 81 -8.77 1.00 -8.08
C HIS A 81 -8.72 2.52 -7.86
N MET A 82 -7.53 3.08 -7.71
CA MET A 82 -7.37 4.53 -7.49
C MET A 82 -7.91 5.34 -8.68
N TRP A 83 -7.56 4.97 -9.91
CA TRP A 83 -8.00 5.70 -11.10
C TRP A 83 -9.49 5.56 -11.35
N THR A 84 -10.03 4.35 -11.25
CA THR A 84 -11.47 4.09 -11.45
C THR A 84 -12.32 4.74 -10.35
N ALA A 85 -11.83 4.81 -9.11
CA ALA A 85 -12.50 5.52 -8.03
C ALA A 85 -12.56 7.05 -8.29
N VAL A 86 -11.46 7.65 -8.79
CA VAL A 86 -11.44 9.08 -9.14
C VAL A 86 -12.43 9.37 -10.27
N ILE A 87 -12.43 8.57 -11.32
CA ILE A 87 -13.35 8.76 -12.46
C ILE A 87 -14.81 8.57 -12.01
N ALA A 88 -15.10 7.53 -11.22
CA ALA A 88 -16.44 7.31 -10.67
C ALA A 88 -16.91 8.51 -9.84
N LEU A 89 -16.03 9.08 -9.01
CA LEU A 89 -16.37 10.26 -8.22
C LEU A 89 -16.63 11.50 -9.10
N ILE A 90 -15.84 11.71 -10.16
CA ILE A 90 -16.05 12.80 -11.11
C ILE A 90 -17.44 12.66 -11.77
N LEU A 91 -17.78 11.47 -12.27
CA LEU A 91 -19.09 11.21 -12.85
C LEU A 91 -20.23 11.44 -11.85
N GLY A 92 -20.10 10.92 -10.62
CA GLY A 92 -21.07 11.16 -9.55
C GLY A 92 -21.19 12.63 -9.15
N SER A 93 -20.10 13.41 -9.23
CA SER A 93 -20.13 14.86 -8.97
C SER A 93 -20.80 15.65 -10.10
N LEU A 94 -20.67 15.21 -11.34
CA LEU A 94 -21.33 15.80 -12.49
C LEU A 94 -22.81 15.41 -12.59
N HIS A 95 -23.19 14.27 -12.08
CA HIS A 95 -24.57 13.77 -12.03
C HIS A 95 -25.54 14.79 -11.38
N PHE A 96 -25.21 15.29 -10.19
CA PHE A 96 -26.08 16.19 -9.43
C PHE A 96 -26.41 17.51 -10.16
N PRO A 97 -25.45 18.31 -10.64
CA PRO A 97 -25.78 19.56 -11.34
C PRO A 97 -26.57 19.34 -12.62
N LEU A 98 -26.31 18.24 -13.36
CA LEU A 98 -27.05 17.93 -14.57
C LEU A 98 -28.52 17.58 -14.28
N LEU A 99 -28.79 16.80 -13.22
CA LEU A 99 -30.16 16.53 -12.81
C LEU A 99 -30.90 17.79 -12.31
N ARG A 100 -30.19 18.67 -11.59
CA ARG A 100 -30.79 19.92 -11.07
C ARG A 100 -31.20 20.87 -12.19
N ILE A 101 -30.44 20.91 -13.28
CA ILE A 101 -30.80 21.68 -14.48
C ILE A 101 -32.05 21.03 -15.14
N GLY A 102 -32.14 19.71 -15.14
CA GLY A 102 -33.21 18.94 -15.79
C GLY A 102 -34.54 18.88 -15.04
N GLY A 103 -34.67 19.38 -13.78
CA GLY A 103 -35.93 19.33 -13.07
C GLY A 103 -35.87 19.44 -11.54
N SER A 104 -36.99 19.21 -10.87
CA SER A 104 -37.11 19.16 -9.42
C SER A 104 -36.68 17.77 -8.89
N LEU A 105 -35.94 17.75 -7.79
CA LEU A 105 -35.50 16.53 -7.12
C LEU A 105 -36.34 16.28 -5.86
N ASP A 106 -36.66 15.02 -5.62
CA ASP A 106 -37.30 14.60 -4.36
C ASP A 106 -36.37 14.88 -3.18
N PRO A 107 -36.84 15.48 -2.06
CA PRO A 107 -36.01 15.83 -0.92
C PRO A 107 -35.29 14.65 -0.27
N ILE A 108 -35.92 13.46 -0.21
CA ILE A 108 -35.32 12.26 0.38
C ILE A 108 -34.23 11.73 -0.55
N GLN A 109 -34.50 11.67 -1.83
CA GLN A 109 -33.53 11.26 -2.84
C GLN A 109 -32.33 12.23 -2.85
N LEU A 110 -32.57 13.54 -2.78
CA LEU A 110 -31.53 14.55 -2.73
C LEU A 110 -30.65 14.40 -1.48
N SER A 111 -31.24 14.20 -0.30
CA SER A 111 -30.48 14.06 0.95
C SER A 111 -29.64 12.80 0.98
N THR A 112 -30.20 11.65 0.62
CA THR A 112 -29.47 10.36 0.59
C THR A 112 -28.31 10.40 -0.40
N GLY A 113 -28.52 10.98 -1.60
CA GLY A 113 -27.47 11.17 -2.59
C GLY A 113 -26.34 12.11 -2.12
N THR A 114 -26.72 13.24 -1.53
CA THR A 114 -25.75 14.23 -1.04
C THR A 114 -24.91 13.69 0.11
N PHE A 115 -25.51 13.05 1.11
CA PHE A 115 -24.76 12.44 2.21
C PHE A 115 -23.88 11.27 1.74
N GLY A 116 -24.38 10.43 0.83
CA GLY A 116 -23.59 9.36 0.23
C GLY A 116 -22.39 9.90 -0.54
N TRP A 117 -22.60 10.88 -1.41
CA TRP A 117 -21.53 11.55 -2.15
C TRP A 117 -20.52 12.23 -1.23
N ALA A 118 -20.97 13.03 -0.26
CA ALA A 118 -20.09 13.74 0.66
C ALA A 118 -19.21 12.78 1.48
N SER A 119 -19.75 11.65 1.94
CA SER A 119 -18.99 10.64 2.67
C SER A 119 -17.88 10.03 1.80
N ILE A 120 -18.14 9.74 0.54
CA ILE A 120 -17.15 9.21 -0.40
C ILE A 120 -16.10 10.27 -0.74
N VAL A 121 -16.49 11.55 -0.97
CA VAL A 121 -15.55 12.66 -1.20
C VAL A 121 -14.58 12.80 -0.03
N ILE A 122 -15.10 12.83 1.21
CA ILE A 122 -14.27 12.94 2.41
C ILE A 122 -13.27 11.79 2.49
N VAL A 123 -13.75 10.56 2.30
CA VAL A 123 -12.88 9.37 2.31
C VAL A 123 -11.80 9.45 1.24
N MET A 124 -12.15 9.85 0.02
CA MET A 124 -11.19 9.99 -1.08
C MET A 124 -10.14 11.08 -0.83
N VAL A 125 -10.56 12.23 -0.31
CA VAL A 125 -9.65 13.33 0.04
C VAL A 125 -8.67 12.88 1.13
N LEU A 126 -9.16 12.22 2.18
CA LEU A 126 -8.30 11.67 3.24
C LEU A 126 -7.35 10.59 2.70
N ALA A 127 -7.84 9.67 1.87
CA ALA A 127 -7.00 8.66 1.24
C ALA A 127 -5.93 9.30 0.33
N LYS A 128 -6.29 10.30 -0.46
CA LYS A 128 -5.35 11.02 -1.34
C LYS A 128 -4.29 11.78 -0.53
N ILE A 129 -4.70 12.44 0.55
CA ILE A 129 -3.77 13.19 1.41
C ILE A 129 -2.86 12.26 2.21
N PHE A 130 -3.38 11.18 2.81
CA PHE A 130 -2.65 10.39 3.80
C PHE A 130 -2.15 9.02 3.32
N MET A 131 -2.72 8.46 2.23
CA MET A 131 -2.33 7.14 1.72
C MET A 131 -1.58 7.20 0.39
N SER A 132 -1.81 8.23 -0.44
CA SER A 132 -1.24 8.31 -1.79
C SER A 132 0.14 8.97 -1.80
N ASN A 133 1.09 8.37 -2.49
CA ASN A 133 2.44 8.94 -2.67
C ASN A 133 2.49 10.11 -3.66
N SER A 134 1.47 10.27 -4.50
CA SER A 134 1.48 11.30 -5.55
C SER A 134 1.60 12.75 -5.02
N LEU A 135 1.08 13.00 -3.82
CA LEU A 135 1.10 14.33 -3.20
C LEU A 135 2.29 14.60 -2.28
N VAL A 136 3.16 13.60 -2.02
CA VAL A 136 4.32 13.75 -1.12
C VAL A 136 5.33 14.77 -1.63
N LYS A 137 5.35 15.04 -2.95
CA LYS A 137 6.20 16.08 -3.56
C LYS A 137 5.93 17.50 -3.01
N HIS A 138 4.70 17.78 -2.54
CA HIS A 138 4.31 19.08 -2.04
C HIS A 138 4.69 19.28 -0.57
N LYS A 139 5.46 20.35 -0.27
CA LYS A 139 5.91 20.70 1.10
C LYS A 139 4.76 20.81 2.10
N ALA A 140 3.63 21.40 1.68
CA ALA A 140 2.44 21.57 2.53
C ALA A 140 1.84 20.23 2.98
N ILE A 141 1.72 19.27 2.05
CA ILE A 141 1.20 17.93 2.36
C ILE A 141 2.14 17.18 3.30
N ARG A 142 3.47 17.25 3.09
CA ARG A 142 4.45 16.65 4.01
C ARG A 142 4.33 17.23 5.40
N LYS A 143 4.22 18.56 5.52
CA LYS A 143 4.04 19.23 6.82
C LYS A 143 2.73 18.82 7.50
N LEU A 144 1.63 18.74 6.72
CA LEU A 144 0.33 18.29 7.22
C LEU A 144 0.40 16.85 7.75
N ARG A 145 0.98 15.91 6.98
CA ARG A 145 1.18 14.51 7.40
C ARG A 145 2.02 14.42 8.68
N ALA A 146 3.17 15.10 8.70
CA ALA A 146 4.05 15.10 9.86
C ALA A 146 3.34 15.62 11.13
N THR A 147 2.54 16.68 10.99
CA THR A 147 1.77 17.23 12.12
C THR A 147 0.66 16.28 12.57
N ALA A 148 -0.04 15.66 11.62
CA ALA A 148 -1.09 14.68 11.91
C ALA A 148 -0.52 13.44 12.62
N PHE A 149 0.61 12.90 12.15
CA PHE A 149 1.28 11.75 12.78
C PHE A 149 1.80 12.08 14.19
N LYS A 150 2.34 13.28 14.42
CA LYS A 150 2.72 13.74 15.77
C LYS A 150 1.53 13.81 16.73
N LYS A 151 0.32 14.09 16.23
CA LYS A 151 -0.94 14.11 16.98
C LYS A 151 -1.59 12.71 17.10
N GLY A 152 -0.92 11.64 16.70
CA GLY A 152 -1.41 10.27 16.82
C GLY A 152 -2.31 9.79 15.66
N TYR A 153 -2.44 10.56 14.57
CA TYR A 153 -3.16 10.10 13.37
C TYR A 153 -2.28 9.09 12.62
N ARG A 154 -2.58 7.80 12.83
CA ARG A 154 -1.84 6.70 12.22
C ARG A 154 -2.49 6.24 10.91
N TYR A 155 -1.73 5.58 10.06
CA TYR A 155 -2.22 4.92 8.84
C TYR A 155 -3.42 3.99 9.12
N SER A 156 -3.41 3.27 10.23
CA SER A 156 -4.51 2.40 10.68
C SER A 156 -5.85 3.14 10.81
N ILE A 157 -5.83 4.39 11.31
CA ILE A 157 -7.03 5.24 11.42
C ILE A 157 -7.58 5.54 10.03
N ASN A 158 -6.69 5.93 9.10
CA ASN A 158 -7.10 6.23 7.73
C ASN A 158 -7.67 4.99 7.01
N LYS A 159 -7.12 3.80 7.28
CA LYS A 159 -7.65 2.52 6.79
C LYS A 159 -9.06 2.24 7.33
N ILE A 160 -9.33 2.58 8.59
CA ILE A 160 -10.68 2.47 9.18
C ILE A 160 -11.62 3.47 8.53
N LEU A 161 -11.19 4.72 8.40
CA LEU A 161 -11.99 5.78 7.74
C LEU A 161 -12.29 5.43 6.28
N HIS A 162 -11.34 4.80 5.56
CA HIS A 162 -11.60 4.34 4.20
C HIS A 162 -12.75 3.32 4.10
N ASN A 163 -13.04 2.56 5.15
CA ASN A 163 -14.20 1.67 5.18
C ASN A 163 -15.55 2.41 5.24
N VAL A 164 -15.57 3.69 5.59
CA VAL A 164 -16.77 4.54 5.53
C VAL A 164 -17.28 4.68 4.10
N SER A 165 -16.42 4.43 3.09
CA SER A 165 -16.85 4.35 1.69
C SER A 165 -17.97 3.34 1.47
N MET A 166 -18.02 2.24 2.26
CA MET A 166 -19.13 1.28 2.19
C MET A 166 -20.44 1.88 2.69
N ALA A 167 -20.42 2.66 3.77
CA ALA A 167 -21.60 3.38 4.24
C ALA A 167 -22.08 4.41 3.20
N GLY A 168 -21.12 5.09 2.54
CA GLY A 168 -21.44 5.97 1.40
C GLY A 168 -22.13 5.22 0.26
N LEU A 169 -21.63 4.03 -0.10
CA LEU A 169 -22.27 3.20 -1.13
C LEU A 169 -23.66 2.73 -0.73
N VAL A 170 -23.90 2.41 0.56
CA VAL A 170 -25.24 2.07 1.08
C VAL A 170 -26.20 3.25 0.87
N LEU A 171 -25.79 4.47 1.21
CA LEU A 171 -26.62 5.67 1.01
C LEU A 171 -26.91 5.94 -0.47
N ILE A 172 -25.90 5.77 -1.34
CA ILE A 172 -26.07 5.91 -2.79
C ILE A 172 -26.98 4.80 -3.34
N PHE A 173 -26.88 3.57 -2.82
CA PHE A 173 -27.80 2.50 -3.19
C PHE A 173 -29.25 2.87 -2.85
N PHE A 174 -29.53 3.34 -1.63
CA PHE A 174 -30.87 3.83 -1.27
C PHE A 174 -31.32 5.00 -2.15
N HIS A 175 -30.43 5.96 -2.40
CA HIS A 175 -30.68 7.04 -3.35
C HIS A 175 -31.09 6.51 -4.74
N SER A 176 -30.42 5.48 -5.25
CA SER A 176 -30.67 4.92 -6.56
C SER A 176 -31.99 4.16 -6.65
N ILE A 177 -32.38 3.37 -5.64
CA ILE A 177 -33.63 2.60 -5.66
C ILE A 177 -34.88 3.43 -5.41
N ILE A 178 -34.74 4.59 -4.75
CA ILE A 178 -35.87 5.54 -4.53
C ILE A 178 -36.12 6.36 -5.79
N SER A 179 -35.16 6.45 -6.73
CA SER A 179 -35.35 7.23 -7.95
C SER A 179 -36.56 6.73 -8.74
N PHE A 180 -37.29 7.66 -9.35
CA PHE A 180 -38.49 7.34 -10.14
C PHE A 180 -38.23 6.28 -11.20
N THR A 181 -37.14 6.37 -11.92
CA THR A 181 -36.74 5.42 -12.97
C THR A 181 -36.51 4.00 -12.43
N SER A 182 -35.90 3.89 -11.26
CA SER A 182 -35.67 2.58 -10.64
C SER A 182 -36.94 2.01 -10.02
N ALA A 183 -37.78 2.87 -9.45
CA ALA A 183 -39.05 2.44 -8.85
C ALA A 183 -40.08 1.96 -9.91
N SER A 184 -39.94 2.48 -11.15
CA SER A 184 -40.84 2.09 -12.28
C SER A 184 -40.32 0.91 -13.11
N SER A 185 -39.03 0.56 -13.01
CA SER A 185 -38.38 -0.49 -13.79
C SER A 185 -37.84 -1.62 -12.91
N LEU A 186 -38.44 -2.82 -13.05
CA LEU A 186 -37.96 -4.02 -12.35
C LEU A 186 -36.50 -4.39 -12.76
N TYR A 187 -36.14 -4.14 -14.02
CA TYR A 187 -34.80 -4.44 -14.52
C TYR A 187 -33.75 -3.50 -13.93
N MET A 188 -34.03 -2.20 -13.85
CA MET A 188 -33.12 -1.24 -13.21
C MET A 188 -32.97 -1.53 -11.72
N LEU A 189 -34.08 -1.81 -11.04
CA LEU A 189 -34.07 -2.21 -9.65
C LEU A 189 -33.21 -3.46 -9.43
N GLY A 190 -33.41 -4.48 -10.28
CA GLY A 190 -32.62 -5.72 -10.26
C GLY A 190 -31.12 -5.49 -10.45
N LEU A 191 -30.72 -4.58 -11.36
CA LEU A 191 -29.33 -4.22 -11.58
C LEU A 191 -28.69 -3.56 -10.34
N TYR A 192 -29.40 -2.62 -9.70
CA TYR A 192 -28.91 -1.98 -8.48
C TYR A 192 -28.73 -2.98 -7.33
N TYR A 193 -29.71 -3.86 -7.10
CA TYR A 193 -29.60 -4.93 -6.10
C TYR A 193 -28.46 -5.90 -6.42
N PHE A 194 -28.27 -6.26 -7.67
CA PHE A 194 -27.21 -7.17 -8.10
C PHE A 194 -25.82 -6.61 -7.79
N PHE A 195 -25.50 -5.40 -8.27
CA PHE A 195 -24.17 -4.80 -8.05
C PHE A 195 -23.92 -4.46 -6.59
N PHE A 196 -24.92 -3.91 -5.91
CA PHE A 196 -24.80 -3.64 -4.48
C PHE A 196 -24.65 -4.95 -3.68
N GLY A 197 -25.44 -5.96 -3.97
CA GLY A 197 -25.42 -7.24 -3.27
C GLY A 197 -24.07 -7.92 -3.36
N ILE A 198 -23.47 -8.00 -4.56
CA ILE A 198 -22.13 -8.58 -4.73
C ILE A 198 -21.06 -7.76 -3.99
N ALA A 199 -21.12 -6.43 -4.07
CA ALA A 199 -20.18 -5.56 -3.37
C ALA A 199 -20.31 -5.71 -1.85
N PHE A 200 -21.55 -5.71 -1.33
CA PHE A 200 -21.83 -5.83 0.10
C PHE A 200 -21.44 -7.21 0.66
N ILE A 201 -21.85 -8.28 -0.01
CA ILE A 201 -21.52 -9.66 0.40
C ILE A 201 -20.01 -9.87 0.38
N GLY A 202 -19.32 -9.42 -0.68
CA GLY A 202 -17.87 -9.51 -0.79
C GLY A 202 -17.16 -8.75 0.33
N TRP A 203 -17.58 -7.51 0.60
CA TRP A 203 -17.04 -6.69 1.67
C TRP A 203 -17.29 -7.31 3.06
N PHE A 204 -18.54 -7.74 3.33
CA PHE A 204 -18.94 -8.36 4.58
C PHE A 204 -18.15 -9.65 4.85
N TYR A 205 -18.04 -10.53 3.86
CA TYR A 205 -17.23 -11.75 3.95
C TYR A 205 -15.77 -11.41 4.28
N HIS A 206 -15.16 -10.48 3.54
CA HIS A 206 -13.76 -10.12 3.72
C HIS A 206 -13.48 -9.47 5.08
N LYS A 207 -14.35 -8.57 5.54
CA LYS A 207 -14.14 -7.79 6.78
C LYS A 207 -14.55 -8.52 8.05
N LEU A 208 -15.62 -9.30 8.00
CA LEU A 208 -16.20 -9.95 9.17
C LEU A 208 -15.89 -11.45 9.20
N ILE A 209 -16.33 -12.21 8.21
CA ILE A 209 -16.22 -13.68 8.25
C ILE A 209 -14.77 -14.14 8.17
N ARG A 210 -13.97 -13.59 7.24
CA ARG A 210 -12.57 -13.97 7.07
C ARG A 210 -11.73 -13.66 8.32
N LYS A 211 -12.09 -12.65 9.09
CA LYS A 211 -11.39 -12.27 10.33
C LYS A 211 -11.58 -13.30 11.45
N PHE A 212 -12.74 -13.99 11.48
CA PHE A 212 -13.03 -15.04 12.45
C PHE A 212 -12.54 -16.42 12.05
N ARG A 213 -12.20 -16.63 10.77
CA ARG A 213 -11.47 -17.83 10.37
C ARG A 213 -10.04 -17.69 10.92
N SER A 214 -9.73 -18.49 11.95
CA SER A 214 -8.34 -18.64 12.39
C SER A 214 -7.51 -19.00 11.15
N THR A 215 -6.61 -18.12 10.77
CA THR A 215 -5.58 -18.48 9.82
C THR A 215 -4.72 -19.50 10.54
N SER A 216 -4.99 -20.79 10.30
CA SER A 216 -3.99 -21.83 10.55
C SER A 216 -2.70 -21.29 9.93
N ASP A 217 -1.62 -21.35 10.70
CA ASP A 217 -0.30 -20.87 10.28
C ASP A 217 -0.07 -21.35 8.83
N PRO A 218 0.00 -20.43 7.84
CA PRO A 218 0.15 -20.83 6.44
C PRO A 218 1.44 -21.63 6.21
N TYR A 219 2.36 -21.62 7.17
CA TYR A 219 3.60 -22.37 7.13
C TYR A 219 3.45 -23.82 7.62
N VAL A 220 2.41 -24.13 8.39
CA VAL A 220 2.18 -25.51 8.88
C VAL A 220 1.62 -26.43 7.80
N TYR A 221 0.86 -25.89 6.84
CA TYR A 221 0.12 -26.69 5.84
C TYR A 221 0.61 -26.55 4.41
N ARG A 222 1.50 -25.62 4.09
CA ARG A 222 2.12 -25.57 2.77
C ARG A 222 3.31 -26.54 2.74
N LYS A 223 3.06 -27.77 2.29
CA LYS A 223 4.12 -28.55 1.62
C LYS A 223 4.58 -27.69 0.44
N SER A 224 5.77 -27.13 0.54
CA SER A 224 6.38 -26.44 -0.59
C SER A 224 6.65 -27.52 -1.63
N SER A 225 6.13 -27.34 -2.84
CA SER A 225 6.44 -28.21 -3.99
C SER A 225 7.94 -28.21 -4.37
N ARG A 226 8.77 -27.52 -3.58
CA ARG A 226 10.23 -27.44 -3.71
C ARG A 226 10.99 -28.17 -2.59
N ASP A 227 10.28 -28.82 -1.66
CA ASP A 227 10.97 -29.61 -0.61
C ASP A 227 11.73 -30.83 -1.21
N ASP A 228 11.37 -31.22 -2.45
CA ASP A 228 12.00 -32.32 -3.18
C ASP A 228 13.06 -31.85 -4.20
N VAL A 229 13.33 -30.57 -4.32
CA VAL A 229 14.41 -30.08 -5.20
C VAL A 229 15.69 -30.02 -4.38
N SER A 230 16.43 -31.08 -4.36
CA SER A 230 17.86 -31.10 -4.05
C SER A 230 18.57 -30.31 -5.16
N SER A 231 18.73 -29.00 -5.00
CA SER A 231 19.56 -28.20 -5.87
C SER A 231 20.93 -28.08 -5.24
N ASP A 232 21.90 -28.75 -5.81
CA ASP A 232 23.31 -28.48 -5.57
C ASP A 232 23.54 -26.99 -5.81
N GLY A 233 23.68 -26.21 -4.72
CA GLY A 233 23.94 -24.78 -4.77
C GLY A 233 22.86 -23.84 -4.26
N VAL A 234 21.65 -24.29 -3.89
CA VAL A 234 20.66 -23.43 -3.21
C VAL A 234 20.78 -23.61 -1.71
N SER A 235 21.04 -22.51 -1.02
CA SER A 235 21.07 -22.38 0.43
C SER A 235 19.93 -23.16 1.10
N SER A 236 20.26 -24.03 2.04
CA SER A 236 19.28 -24.80 2.82
C SER A 236 18.33 -23.86 3.56
N LYS A 237 17.04 -24.16 3.55
CA LYS A 237 16.02 -23.39 4.27
C LYS A 237 16.14 -23.65 5.78
N ASP A 238 16.41 -22.62 6.56
CA ASP A 238 16.38 -22.68 8.02
C ASP A 238 15.01 -22.20 8.53
N ARG A 239 14.08 -23.14 8.64
CA ARG A 239 12.72 -22.88 9.12
C ARG A 239 12.70 -22.43 10.59
N LYS A 240 13.58 -22.97 11.43
CA LYS A 240 13.64 -22.59 12.85
C LYS A 240 14.07 -21.13 13.00
N TRP A 241 15.07 -20.73 12.21
CA TRP A 241 15.52 -19.34 12.16
C TRP A 241 14.39 -18.41 11.69
N ALA A 242 13.68 -18.74 10.62
CA ALA A 242 12.57 -17.91 10.12
C ALA A 242 11.46 -17.75 11.18
N ILE A 243 11.07 -18.83 11.86
CA ILE A 243 10.06 -18.77 12.93
C ILE A 243 10.54 -17.89 14.11
N ASN A 244 11.79 -18.01 14.52
CA ASN A 244 12.34 -17.20 15.61
C ASN A 244 12.41 -15.71 15.21
N LEU A 245 12.78 -15.43 13.97
CA LEU A 245 12.80 -14.07 13.45
C LEU A 245 11.39 -13.47 13.39
N LEU A 246 10.39 -14.22 12.94
CA LEU A 246 8.99 -13.79 12.91
C LEU A 246 8.43 -13.54 14.31
N LYS A 247 8.83 -14.30 15.32
CA LYS A 247 8.47 -14.04 16.72
C LYS A 247 9.01 -12.70 17.22
N GLN A 248 10.22 -12.33 16.79
CA GLN A 248 10.85 -11.04 17.13
C GLN A 248 10.31 -9.88 16.29
N ASN A 249 9.84 -10.15 15.08
CA ASN A 249 9.31 -9.16 14.13
C ASN A 249 7.89 -9.55 13.65
N PRO A 250 6.90 -9.54 14.52
CA PRO A 250 5.54 -10.00 14.19
C PRO A 250 4.85 -9.13 13.14
N SER A 251 5.34 -7.91 12.89
CA SER A 251 4.84 -7.04 11.83
C SER A 251 4.96 -7.65 10.42
N LEU A 252 5.83 -8.66 10.24
CA LEU A 252 6.05 -9.31 8.93
C LEU A 252 4.91 -10.25 8.50
N TYR A 253 4.12 -10.78 9.45
CA TYR A 253 3.04 -11.73 9.14
C TYR A 253 2.02 -11.25 8.10
N PRO A 254 1.55 -10.00 8.15
CA PRO A 254 0.57 -9.52 7.19
C PRO A 254 1.16 -9.15 5.82
N CYS A 255 2.41 -9.46 5.52
CA CYS A 255 3.04 -9.09 4.25
C CYS A 255 2.29 -9.68 3.05
N LEU A 256 1.75 -8.81 2.20
CA LEU A 256 1.00 -9.18 0.99
C LEU A 256 1.89 -9.40 -0.24
N GLN A 257 3.19 -9.17 -0.12
CA GLN A 257 4.12 -9.23 -1.26
C GLN A 257 3.70 -8.31 -2.43
N CYS A 258 3.07 -7.17 -2.13
CA CYS A 258 2.51 -6.24 -3.12
C CYS A 258 3.56 -5.52 -3.97
N GLY A 259 4.82 -5.43 -3.51
CA GLY A 259 5.91 -4.82 -4.26
C GLY A 259 6.09 -3.31 -4.05
N ILE A 260 5.18 -2.61 -3.35
CA ILE A 260 5.26 -1.15 -3.14
C ILE A 260 6.58 -0.75 -2.48
N CYS A 261 7.05 -1.52 -1.49
CA CYS A 261 8.36 -1.28 -0.85
C CYS A 261 9.54 -1.33 -1.82
N THR A 262 9.41 -2.05 -2.94
CA THR A 262 10.45 -2.14 -3.98
C THR A 262 10.30 -0.99 -4.99
N SER A 263 9.08 -0.69 -5.45
CA SER A 263 8.83 0.39 -6.41
C SER A 263 9.20 1.78 -5.86
N GLU A 264 8.98 1.98 -4.57
CA GLU A 264 9.26 3.26 -3.89
C GLU A 264 10.68 3.33 -3.29
N CYS A 265 11.44 2.24 -3.34
CA CYS A 265 12.79 2.20 -2.77
C CYS A 265 13.77 2.97 -3.66
N PRO A 266 14.43 4.04 -3.15
CA PRO A 266 15.40 4.81 -3.94
C PRO A 266 16.60 3.95 -4.36
N VAL A 267 17.05 3.02 -3.52
CA VAL A 267 18.17 2.13 -3.85
C VAL A 267 17.76 1.11 -4.90
N SER A 268 16.55 0.55 -4.82
CA SER A 268 16.04 -0.36 -5.87
C SER A 268 16.00 0.33 -7.23
N ASN A 269 15.59 1.60 -7.26
CA ASN A 269 15.51 2.40 -8.49
C ASN A 269 16.91 2.67 -9.09
N VAL A 270 17.89 3.07 -8.28
CA VAL A 270 19.26 3.34 -8.73
C VAL A 270 19.99 2.06 -9.16
N THR A 271 19.75 0.94 -8.47
CA THR A 271 20.38 -0.35 -8.75
C THR A 271 19.63 -1.19 -9.78
N GLN A 272 18.60 -0.61 -10.45
CA GLN A 272 17.77 -1.29 -11.45
C GLN A 272 17.19 -2.63 -10.95
N GLY A 273 16.80 -2.66 -9.66
CA GLY A 273 16.19 -3.83 -9.02
C GLY A 273 17.17 -4.88 -8.48
N ASN A 274 18.51 -4.66 -8.59
CA ASN A 274 19.49 -5.55 -7.96
C ASN A 274 19.30 -5.58 -6.45
N TYR A 275 19.10 -4.44 -5.80
CA TYR A 275 18.54 -4.38 -4.45
C TYR A 275 17.02 -4.44 -4.51
N ASN A 276 16.42 -5.43 -3.83
CA ASN A 276 14.98 -5.66 -3.90
C ASN A 276 14.40 -5.98 -2.51
N PRO A 277 13.80 -4.99 -1.82
CA PRO A 277 13.19 -5.18 -0.50
C PRO A 277 12.17 -6.31 -0.46
N ARG A 278 11.28 -6.42 -1.45
CA ARG A 278 10.27 -7.48 -1.55
C ARG A 278 10.89 -8.87 -1.60
N ARG A 279 11.94 -9.05 -2.41
CA ARG A 279 12.67 -10.33 -2.50
C ARG A 279 13.31 -10.70 -1.16
N ASN A 280 13.89 -9.73 -0.46
CA ASN A 280 14.54 -9.94 0.82
C ASN A 280 13.54 -10.35 1.91
N ILE A 281 12.34 -9.71 1.94
CA ILE A 281 11.26 -10.14 2.83
C ILE A 281 10.83 -11.58 2.52
N LEU A 282 10.62 -11.89 1.25
CA LEU A 282 10.22 -13.22 0.83
C LEU A 282 11.27 -14.28 1.22
N ALA A 283 12.55 -13.99 0.99
CA ALA A 283 13.65 -14.85 1.40
C ALA A 283 13.68 -15.06 2.93
N THR A 284 13.40 -14.01 3.70
CA THR A 284 13.28 -14.09 5.16
C THR A 284 12.14 -15.01 5.58
N LEU A 285 10.95 -14.81 5.00
CA LEU A 285 9.76 -15.60 5.31
C LEU A 285 9.93 -17.08 4.92
N LEU A 286 10.69 -17.36 3.88
CA LEU A 286 10.98 -18.72 3.42
C LEU A 286 12.17 -19.38 4.13
N GLY A 287 12.91 -18.65 4.98
CA GLY A 287 14.03 -19.17 5.75
C GLY A 287 15.34 -19.31 4.98
N TYR A 288 15.55 -18.55 3.90
CA TYR A 288 16.81 -18.52 3.16
C TYR A 288 17.89 -17.71 3.89
N LYS A 289 18.26 -18.18 5.09
CA LYS A 289 19.21 -17.52 5.98
C LYS A 289 20.55 -17.25 5.32
N ASP A 290 21.14 -18.25 4.64
CA ASP A 290 22.46 -18.12 4.04
C ASP A 290 22.47 -17.13 2.86
N LEU A 291 21.40 -17.10 2.05
CA LEU A 291 21.23 -16.10 1.00
C LEU A 291 21.23 -14.67 1.55
N LEU A 292 20.58 -14.46 2.69
CA LEU A 292 20.45 -13.13 3.30
C LEU A 292 21.71 -12.73 4.08
N LEU A 293 22.29 -13.66 4.86
CA LEU A 293 23.35 -13.32 5.80
C LEU A 293 24.77 -13.58 5.27
N LYS A 294 24.93 -14.49 4.31
CA LYS A 294 26.22 -14.88 3.74
C LYS A 294 26.35 -14.56 2.24
N GLY A 295 25.24 -14.11 1.62
CA GLY A 295 25.20 -13.77 0.20
C GLY A 295 25.88 -12.45 -0.14
N ASP A 296 25.67 -12.00 -1.38
CA ASP A 296 26.19 -10.76 -1.89
C ASP A 296 25.80 -9.58 -1.00
N ASN A 297 26.74 -8.64 -0.81
CA ASN A 297 26.61 -7.48 0.05
C ASN A 297 25.38 -6.62 -0.29
N ILE A 298 24.96 -6.56 -1.56
CA ILE A 298 23.79 -5.75 -1.95
C ILE A 298 22.46 -6.30 -1.41
N VAL A 299 22.36 -7.59 -1.06
CA VAL A 299 21.09 -8.24 -0.68
C VAL A 299 20.46 -7.57 0.52
N ILE A 300 21.18 -7.39 1.63
CA ILE A 300 20.69 -6.69 2.82
C ILE A 300 21.38 -5.35 3.04
N TRP A 301 22.64 -5.21 2.62
CA TRP A 301 23.46 -4.02 2.82
C TRP A 301 23.14 -2.89 1.85
N GLY A 302 22.39 -3.14 0.78
CA GLY A 302 21.82 -2.10 -0.07
C GLY A 302 20.79 -1.20 0.66
N CYS A 303 20.24 -1.63 1.78
CA CYS A 303 19.33 -0.80 2.58
C CYS A 303 20.07 0.36 3.25
N THR A 304 19.66 1.60 2.96
CA THR A 304 20.20 2.84 3.56
C THR A 304 19.42 3.31 4.78
N THR A 305 18.50 2.49 5.31
CA THR A 305 17.65 2.82 6.48
C THR A 305 16.87 4.13 6.35
N CYS A 306 16.43 4.45 5.12
CA CYS A 306 15.69 5.69 4.83
C CYS A 306 14.22 5.68 5.24
N HIS A 307 13.69 4.58 5.77
CA HIS A 307 12.31 4.36 6.22
C HIS A 307 11.22 4.52 5.15
N THR A 308 11.55 4.80 3.89
CA THR A 308 10.54 4.96 2.84
C THR A 308 9.63 3.72 2.73
N CYS A 309 10.20 2.52 2.82
CA CYS A 309 9.43 1.28 2.74
C CYS A 309 8.46 1.08 3.92
N ASP A 310 8.78 1.58 5.11
CA ASP A 310 7.90 1.55 6.29
C ASP A 310 6.71 2.49 6.11
N GLU A 311 6.97 3.68 5.54
CA GLU A 311 5.94 4.71 5.33
C GLU A 311 4.94 4.33 4.24
N VAL A 312 5.39 3.63 3.20
CA VAL A 312 4.52 3.27 2.05
C VAL A 312 3.85 1.91 2.22
N CYS A 313 4.18 1.16 3.26
CA CYS A 313 3.66 -0.19 3.45
C CYS A 313 2.16 -0.19 3.80
N PRO A 314 1.27 -0.79 2.97
CA PRO A 314 -0.16 -0.82 3.24
C PRO A 314 -0.53 -1.71 4.44
N GLN A 315 0.42 -2.50 4.95
CA GLN A 315 0.24 -3.38 6.10
C GLN A 315 1.01 -2.90 7.34
N ASP A 316 1.61 -1.69 7.28
CA ASP A 316 2.38 -1.09 8.38
C ASP A 316 3.53 -2.01 8.88
N ILE A 317 4.22 -2.66 7.93
CA ILE A 317 5.34 -3.56 8.23
C ILE A 317 6.59 -2.71 8.48
N LYS A 318 7.29 -3.00 9.57
CA LYS A 318 8.55 -2.34 9.93
C LYS A 318 9.72 -3.03 9.23
N LEU A 319 9.89 -2.70 7.95
CA LEU A 319 10.91 -3.29 7.08
C LEU A 319 12.33 -2.85 7.46
N THR A 320 12.48 -1.60 7.87
CA THR A 320 13.77 -1.05 8.29
C THR A 320 14.30 -1.77 9.53
N ASP A 321 13.42 -2.09 10.49
CA ASP A 321 13.79 -2.86 11.68
C ASP A 321 14.24 -4.27 11.30
N LEU A 322 13.52 -4.92 10.38
CA LEU A 322 13.93 -6.22 9.85
C LEU A 322 15.32 -6.16 9.21
N PHE A 323 15.55 -5.20 8.31
CA PHE A 323 16.84 -5.11 7.63
C PHE A 323 17.99 -4.77 8.59
N THR A 324 17.75 -3.94 9.60
CA THR A 324 18.72 -3.66 10.67
C THR A 324 19.04 -4.93 11.45
N PHE A 325 18.03 -5.71 11.81
CA PHE A 325 18.20 -6.99 12.48
C PHE A 325 19.03 -7.99 11.65
N LEU A 326 18.74 -8.12 10.35
CA LEU A 326 19.49 -8.98 9.44
C LEU A 326 20.95 -8.52 9.29
N LYS A 327 21.21 -7.22 9.22
CA LYS A 327 22.57 -6.65 9.18
C LYS A 327 23.34 -7.00 10.46
N ASN A 328 22.72 -6.85 11.63
CA ASN A 328 23.34 -7.21 12.90
C ASN A 328 23.69 -8.70 12.98
N GLN A 329 22.80 -9.57 12.49
CA GLN A 329 23.10 -10.99 12.39
C GLN A 329 24.24 -11.31 11.42
N SER A 330 24.29 -10.62 10.28
CA SER A 330 25.38 -10.78 9.31
C SER A 330 26.74 -10.37 9.90
N ILE A 331 26.79 -9.26 10.64
CA ILE A 331 27.99 -8.81 11.39
C ILE A 331 28.40 -9.87 12.41
N ALA A 332 27.45 -10.41 13.20
CA ALA A 332 27.74 -11.43 14.18
C ALA A 332 28.30 -12.73 13.58
N LEU A 333 28.06 -12.99 12.29
CA LEU A 333 28.66 -14.08 11.53
C LEU A 333 29.99 -13.71 10.84
N GLY A 334 30.53 -12.52 11.08
CA GLY A 334 31.73 -12.00 10.41
C GLY A 334 31.53 -11.71 8.92
N LYS A 335 30.27 -11.50 8.45
CA LYS A 335 29.93 -11.33 7.04
C LYS A 335 29.49 -9.91 6.66
N GLY A 336 29.72 -8.93 7.56
CA GLY A 336 29.49 -7.51 7.22
C GLY A 336 30.44 -7.01 6.14
N PRO A 337 30.07 -5.96 5.36
CA PRO A 337 30.94 -5.34 4.36
C PRO A 337 32.19 -4.72 4.98
N ASP A 338 33.30 -4.76 4.27
CA ASP A 338 34.57 -4.20 4.77
C ASP A 338 34.54 -2.72 5.12
N PHE A 339 33.75 -1.94 4.37
CA PHE A 339 33.60 -0.52 4.66
C PHE A 339 32.88 -0.25 5.99
N ILE A 340 31.92 -1.09 6.39
CA ILE A 340 31.26 -0.99 7.69
C ILE A 340 32.24 -1.36 8.81
N VAL A 341 33.02 -2.43 8.61
CA VAL A 341 34.01 -2.87 9.59
C VAL A 341 35.09 -1.78 9.76
N LYS A 342 35.60 -1.21 8.65
CA LYS A 342 36.53 -0.10 8.67
C LYS A 342 35.98 1.13 9.36
N GLN A 343 34.73 1.49 9.09
CA GLN A 343 34.08 2.64 9.73
C GLN A 343 33.90 2.42 11.25
N ALA A 344 33.51 1.22 11.65
CA ALA A 344 33.37 0.88 13.06
C ALA A 344 34.73 0.90 13.77
N LYS A 345 35.80 0.42 13.12
CA LYS A 345 37.19 0.55 13.62
C LYS A 345 37.59 2.00 13.73
N THR A 346 37.28 2.84 12.73
CA THR A 346 37.56 4.27 12.77
C THR A 346 36.89 4.95 13.97
N ILE A 347 35.62 4.58 14.25
CA ILE A 347 34.91 5.10 15.43
C ILE A 347 35.59 4.63 16.72
N PHE A 348 36.01 3.38 16.79
CA PHE A 348 36.69 2.82 17.95
C PHE A 348 38.02 3.53 18.22
N ASP A 349 38.80 3.84 17.17
CA ASP A 349 40.13 4.41 17.25
C ASP A 349 40.11 5.94 17.49
N SER A 350 39.08 6.65 16.96
CA SER A 350 39.05 8.12 16.95
C SER A 350 37.80 8.73 17.60
N ALA A 351 36.87 7.91 18.05
CA ALA A 351 35.53 8.32 18.54
C ALA A 351 34.76 9.23 17.54
N LYS A 352 35.15 9.23 16.27
CA LYS A 352 34.54 9.99 15.18
C LYS A 352 34.17 9.05 14.02
N ALA A 353 33.02 9.20 13.44
CA ALA A 353 32.59 8.43 12.26
C ALA A 353 33.45 8.79 11.02
N ILE A 354 33.90 10.03 10.94
CA ILE A 354 34.80 10.56 9.93
C ILE A 354 35.96 11.21 10.67
N PRO A 355 37.21 10.72 10.53
CA PRO A 355 38.38 11.32 11.18
C PRO A 355 38.56 12.76 10.71
N SER A 356 39.05 13.62 11.59
CA SER A 356 39.42 14.98 11.22
C SER A 356 40.55 14.95 10.20
N GLN A 357 40.36 15.67 9.10
CA GLN A 357 41.39 15.82 8.05
C GLN A 357 42.02 17.20 8.14
N PRO A 358 43.34 17.32 8.06
CA PRO A 358 44.02 18.63 8.17
C PRO A 358 43.48 19.68 7.19
N ALA A 359 43.15 19.29 5.97
CA ALA A 359 42.55 20.17 4.98
C ALA A 359 41.17 20.71 5.38
N ILE A 360 40.37 19.89 6.06
CA ILE A 360 39.03 20.28 6.56
C ILE A 360 39.19 21.25 7.73
N GLU A 361 40.15 21.00 8.66
CA GLU A 361 40.40 21.88 9.79
C GLU A 361 40.93 23.24 9.33
N HIS A 362 41.82 23.25 8.34
CA HIS A 362 42.30 24.50 7.72
C HIS A 362 41.15 25.28 7.10
N ARG A 363 40.25 24.61 6.36
CA ARG A 363 39.12 25.27 5.74
C ARG A 363 38.13 25.79 6.77
N ARG A 364 37.95 25.10 7.91
CA ARG A 364 37.12 25.59 9.03
C ARG A 364 37.69 26.87 9.63
N GLN A 365 39.03 26.93 9.81
CA GLN A 365 39.73 28.14 10.29
C GLN A 365 39.53 29.30 9.34
N GLU A 366 39.74 29.10 8.03
CA GLU A 366 39.49 30.13 7.00
C GLU A 366 38.05 30.69 7.05
N LEU A 367 37.06 29.83 7.38
CA LEU A 367 35.67 30.22 7.48
C LEU A 367 35.27 30.78 8.86
N GLY A 368 36.22 30.93 9.78
CA GLY A 368 35.98 31.43 11.13
C GLY A 368 35.10 30.49 11.97
N LEU A 369 35.03 29.20 11.63
CA LEU A 369 34.23 28.22 12.38
C LEU A 369 35.00 27.77 13.64
N PRO A 370 34.30 27.43 14.73
CA PRO A 370 34.94 26.95 15.94
C PRO A 370 35.74 25.67 15.70
N VAL A 371 36.78 25.46 16.44
CA VAL A 371 37.59 24.23 16.42
C VAL A 371 36.66 23.06 16.77
N GLY A 372 36.75 21.95 16.01
CA GLY A 372 35.96 20.75 16.29
C GLY A 372 36.25 20.23 17.72
N SER A 373 35.22 19.82 18.43
CA SER A 373 35.42 19.18 19.73
C SER A 373 36.13 17.85 19.59
N GLU A 374 37.13 17.60 20.44
CA GLU A 374 37.76 16.29 20.54
C GLU A 374 36.93 15.42 21.50
N PRO A 375 36.40 14.28 21.02
CA PRO A 375 35.61 13.35 21.88
C PRO A 375 36.57 12.58 22.79
N ASP A 376 36.05 12.09 23.93
CA ASP A 376 36.79 11.17 24.79
C ASP A 376 36.86 9.78 24.15
N ILE A 377 38.04 9.44 23.64
CA ILE A 377 38.27 8.14 22.99
C ILE A 377 38.17 6.99 23.98
N SER A 378 38.63 7.21 25.22
CA SER A 378 38.59 6.15 26.27
C SER A 378 37.16 5.78 26.67
N GLU A 379 36.30 6.77 26.79
CA GLU A 379 34.86 6.54 27.05
C GLU A 379 34.20 5.75 25.90
N MET A 380 34.45 6.16 24.65
CA MET A 380 33.93 5.45 23.47
C MET A 380 34.45 4.02 23.37
N GLN A 381 35.73 3.80 23.58
CA GLN A 381 36.34 2.48 23.58
C GLN A 381 35.78 1.58 24.69
N THR A 382 35.56 2.12 25.87
CA THR A 382 34.93 1.39 26.98
C THR A 382 33.50 1.00 26.62
N LEU A 383 32.74 1.93 26.10
CA LEU A 383 31.33 1.66 25.66
C LEU A 383 31.26 0.56 24.60
N LEU A 384 32.08 0.67 23.54
CA LEU A 384 32.09 -0.30 22.42
C LEU A 384 32.62 -1.68 22.86
N THR A 385 33.55 -1.73 23.79
CA THR A 385 34.04 -2.99 24.38
C THR A 385 32.96 -3.66 25.20
N ASN A 386 32.26 -2.93 26.07
CA ASN A 386 31.18 -3.43 26.90
C ASN A 386 30.00 -3.95 26.05
N LEU A 387 29.80 -3.37 24.88
CA LEU A 387 28.80 -3.85 23.91
C LEU A 387 29.29 -5.06 23.07
N GLY A 388 30.50 -5.57 23.32
CA GLY A 388 31.09 -6.68 22.56
C GLY A 388 31.35 -6.36 21.08
N ILE A 389 31.46 -5.06 20.73
CA ILE A 389 31.68 -4.63 19.36
C ILE A 389 33.13 -4.87 18.97
N LYS A 390 34.06 -4.67 19.90
CA LYS A 390 35.49 -4.93 19.69
C LYS A 390 35.76 -6.35 19.19
N ASP A 391 35.16 -7.35 19.84
CA ASP A 391 35.34 -8.76 19.50
C ASP A 391 34.83 -9.09 18.10
N LYS A 392 33.75 -8.39 17.66
CA LYS A 392 33.18 -8.54 16.32
C LYS A 392 34.05 -8.01 15.20
N PHE A 393 34.98 -7.09 15.49
CA PHE A 393 35.91 -6.55 14.51
C PHE A 393 37.19 -7.42 14.40
N GLU A 394 37.63 -8.06 15.48
CA GLU A 394 38.81 -8.93 15.50
C GLU A 394 38.53 -10.30 14.85
N LEU A 395 37.28 -10.69 14.72
CA LEU A 395 36.86 -11.91 13.98
C LEU A 395 37.18 -11.91 12.48
N ARG A 396 37.82 -10.83 11.96
CA ARG A 396 38.15 -10.69 10.54
C ARG A 396 39.65 -10.61 10.25
N THR A 397 40.50 -10.73 11.24
CA THR A 397 41.92 -10.91 11.01
C THR A 397 42.25 -12.37 10.87
#